data_3b9eac4a6652b4aaefaae881001fe817
#
_entry.id   3b9eac4a6652b4aaefaae881001fe817
#
_cell.length_a   1.000
_cell.length_b   1.000
_cell.length_c   1.000
_cell.angle_alpha   90.00
_cell.angle_beta   90.00
_cell.angle_gamma   90.00
#
_symmetry.space_group_name_H-M   'P 1'
#
loop_
_entity.id
_entity.type
_entity.pdbx_description
1 polymer ?
#
loop_
_entity_poly.entity_id
_entity_poly.type
_entity_poly.pdbx_seq_one_letter_code
_entity_poly.pdbx_strand_id
1 'polypeptide(L)'
;MLQSWVYVKPMATIHKEIEIERSKESVWDAIRDVGAIHKRLVPGFVIDCRLEGDWRIVTFANGMVVRELIIDVDDKTCRHSWSARGDPLIHHNASVQVFSVDDHKCRVVWIADLMPNEIAGTIGEMIQHGLDTMKQTLERAPAGG
;
A
#
# COMPACT_ATOMS: atom_id res chain seq x y z
N MET A 1 29.19 7.47 36.96
CA MET A 1 27.83 6.98 36.70
C MET A 1 27.55 6.93 35.22
N LEU A 2 27.17 5.78 34.75
CA LEU A 2 26.80 5.63 33.35
C LEU A 2 25.36 6.11 33.15
N GLN A 3 25.20 7.08 32.32
CA GLN A 3 23.87 7.55 31.93
C GLN A 3 23.29 6.61 30.89
N SER A 4 22.12 6.08 31.21
CA SER A 4 21.38 5.26 30.25
C SER A 4 20.91 6.10 29.12
N TRP A 5 21.38 5.81 27.92
CA TRP A 5 20.92 6.50 26.73
C TRP A 5 19.72 5.75 26.16
N VAL A 6 18.60 6.44 26.08
CA VAL A 6 17.38 5.89 25.46
C VAL A 6 17.15 6.59 24.14
N TYR A 7 17.21 5.82 23.08
CA TYR A 7 16.88 6.32 21.74
C TYR A 7 15.36 6.36 21.58
N VAL A 8 14.84 7.58 21.46
CA VAL A 8 13.42 7.76 21.14
C VAL A 8 13.30 7.82 19.63
N LYS A 9 12.68 6.82 19.08
CA LYS A 9 12.55 6.63 17.64
C LYS A 9 11.53 7.62 17.06
N PRO A 10 11.95 8.59 16.21
CA PRO A 10 11.00 9.58 15.65
C PRO A 10 10.19 9.02 14.50
N MET A 11 10.70 8.00 13.81
CA MET A 11 10.10 7.41 12.62
C MET A 11 9.87 5.92 12.81
N ALA A 12 9.04 5.36 11.97
CA ALA A 12 8.78 3.93 11.94
C ALA A 12 8.85 3.41 10.51
N THR A 13 9.25 2.15 10.38
CA THR A 13 9.08 1.37 9.16
C THR A 13 8.06 0.28 9.44
N ILE A 14 7.05 0.20 8.59
CA ILE A 14 6.06 -0.87 8.60
C ILE A 14 6.36 -1.77 7.40
N HIS A 15 6.49 -3.07 7.66
CA HIS A 15 6.70 -4.06 6.63
C HIS A 15 5.64 -5.14 6.79
N LYS A 16 4.75 -5.26 5.82
CA LYS A 16 3.70 -6.28 5.78
C LYS A 16 3.75 -6.97 4.43
N GLU A 17 3.41 -8.25 4.42
CA GLU A 17 3.34 -8.99 3.16
C GLU A 17 2.23 -10.02 3.20
N ILE A 18 1.76 -10.42 2.02
CA ILE A 18 0.72 -11.41 1.85
C ILE A 18 0.96 -12.21 0.57
N GLU A 19 0.62 -13.50 0.60
CA GLU A 19 0.60 -14.31 -0.60
C GLU A 19 -0.77 -14.27 -1.22
N ILE A 20 -0.83 -14.14 -2.55
CA ILE A 20 -2.08 -14.12 -3.31
C ILE A 20 -2.00 -15.24 -4.35
N GLU A 21 -3.04 -16.06 -4.42
CA GLU A 21 -3.12 -17.19 -5.34
C GLU A 21 -3.55 -16.74 -6.73
N ARG A 22 -2.74 -15.86 -7.31
CA ARG A 22 -2.82 -15.35 -8.69
C ARG A 22 -1.42 -15.06 -9.16
N SER A 23 -1.20 -15.06 -10.46
CA SER A 23 0.11 -14.79 -11.02
C SER A 23 0.57 -13.37 -10.68
N LYS A 24 1.89 -13.19 -10.63
CA LYS A 24 2.50 -11.87 -10.46
C LYS A 24 1.98 -10.87 -11.47
N GLU A 25 1.85 -11.27 -12.73
CA GLU A 25 1.41 -10.42 -13.82
C GLU A 25 -0.04 -9.94 -13.61
N SER A 26 -0.91 -10.83 -13.18
CA SER A 26 -2.31 -10.53 -12.91
C SER A 26 -2.47 -9.54 -11.73
N VAL A 27 -1.72 -9.77 -10.66
CA VAL A 27 -1.76 -8.90 -9.47
C VAL A 27 -1.14 -7.54 -9.78
N TRP A 28 0.00 -7.52 -10.46
CA TRP A 28 0.65 -6.28 -10.85
C TRP A 28 -0.23 -5.43 -11.77
N ASP A 29 -0.96 -6.07 -12.68
CA ASP A 29 -1.87 -5.35 -13.58
C ASP A 29 -2.92 -4.53 -12.81
N ALA A 30 -3.42 -5.05 -11.70
CA ALA A 30 -4.35 -4.32 -10.84
C ALA A 30 -3.66 -3.23 -10.01
N ILE A 31 -2.46 -3.49 -9.50
CA ILE A 31 -1.71 -2.53 -8.69
C ILE A 31 -1.25 -1.33 -9.52
N ARG A 32 -0.76 -1.58 -10.75
CA ARG A 32 -0.24 -0.52 -11.61
C ARG A 32 -1.33 0.43 -12.11
N ASP A 33 -2.58 0.04 -12.03
CA ASP A 33 -3.72 0.86 -12.39
C ASP A 33 -4.09 1.78 -11.22
N VAL A 34 -3.22 2.73 -10.96
CA VAL A 34 -3.22 3.54 -9.73
C VAL A 34 -4.46 4.42 -9.55
N GLY A 35 -5.19 4.70 -10.61
CA GLY A 35 -6.44 5.48 -10.54
C GLY A 35 -7.69 4.62 -10.34
N ALA A 36 -7.57 3.30 -10.35
CA ALA A 36 -8.69 2.37 -10.27
C ALA A 36 -8.65 1.44 -9.06
N ILE A 37 -7.93 1.80 -8.00
CA ILE A 37 -7.75 0.93 -6.83
C ILE A 37 -9.06 0.64 -6.12
N HIS A 38 -10.01 1.56 -6.16
CA HIS A 38 -11.34 1.40 -5.55
C HIS A 38 -12.23 0.40 -6.30
N LYS A 39 -11.85 0.03 -7.51
CA LYS A 39 -12.60 -0.92 -8.36
C LYS A 39 -11.86 -2.23 -8.53
N ARG A 40 -10.56 -2.18 -8.73
CA ARG A 40 -9.76 -3.34 -9.15
C ARG A 40 -8.94 -3.97 -8.05
N LEU A 41 -8.66 -3.25 -6.97
CA LEU A 41 -7.67 -3.69 -5.99
C LEU A 41 -8.24 -3.83 -4.58
N VAL A 42 -8.83 -2.76 -4.06
CA VAL A 42 -9.29 -2.70 -2.66
C VAL A 42 -10.70 -2.11 -2.54
N PRO A 43 -11.69 -2.63 -3.30
CA PRO A 43 -13.06 -2.14 -3.21
C PRO A 43 -13.62 -2.35 -1.79
N GLY A 44 -14.35 -1.34 -1.29
CA GLY A 44 -14.89 -1.37 0.05
C GLY A 44 -13.94 -0.83 1.12
N PHE A 45 -12.64 -1.00 0.94
CA PHE A 45 -11.62 -0.34 1.76
C PHE A 45 -11.40 1.09 1.27
N VAL A 46 -11.27 1.25 -0.04
CA VAL A 46 -11.26 2.55 -0.74
C VAL A 46 -12.56 2.65 -1.54
N ILE A 47 -13.31 3.74 -1.34
CA ILE A 47 -14.61 3.93 -1.99
C ILE A 47 -14.56 4.89 -3.18
N ASP A 48 -13.52 5.72 -3.27
CA ASP A 48 -13.31 6.60 -4.40
C ASP A 48 -11.82 6.86 -4.61
N CYS A 49 -11.44 7.04 -5.85
CA CYS A 49 -10.07 7.35 -6.22
C CYS A 49 -10.08 8.16 -7.52
N ARG A 50 -9.35 9.27 -7.54
CA ARG A 50 -9.21 10.05 -8.78
C ARG A 50 -7.80 10.57 -8.90
N LEU A 51 -7.35 10.72 -10.14
CA LEU A 51 -6.03 11.26 -10.46
C LEU A 51 -6.14 12.75 -10.77
N GLU A 52 -5.22 13.53 -10.21
CA GLU A 52 -5.08 14.96 -10.48
C GLU A 52 -3.60 15.23 -10.71
N GLY A 53 -3.17 15.22 -11.97
CA GLY A 53 -1.75 15.32 -12.31
C GLY A 53 -0.98 14.16 -11.73
N ASP A 54 0.06 14.45 -10.95
CA ASP A 54 0.89 13.44 -10.29
C ASP A 54 0.31 12.96 -8.96
N TRP A 55 -0.88 13.45 -8.61
CA TRP A 55 -1.53 13.14 -7.34
C TRP A 55 -2.69 12.18 -7.53
N ARG A 56 -2.88 11.34 -6.53
CA ARG A 56 -4.05 10.48 -6.39
C ARG A 56 -4.82 10.94 -5.15
N ILE A 57 -6.10 11.17 -5.29
CA ILE A 57 -6.97 11.55 -4.20
C ILE A 57 -7.78 10.31 -3.82
N VAL A 58 -7.55 9.79 -2.62
CA VAL A 58 -8.13 8.53 -2.15
C VAL A 58 -9.12 8.80 -1.03
N THR A 59 -10.35 8.29 -1.18
CA THR A 59 -11.36 8.34 -0.13
C THR A 59 -11.54 6.95 0.43
N PHE A 60 -11.30 6.79 1.73
CA PHE A 60 -11.47 5.53 2.44
C PHE A 60 -12.91 5.36 2.92
N ALA A 61 -13.30 4.11 3.22
CA ALA A 61 -14.65 3.78 3.68
C ALA A 61 -15.05 4.51 4.96
N ASN A 62 -14.07 4.86 5.81
CA ASN A 62 -14.31 5.62 7.03
C ASN A 62 -14.51 7.14 6.79
N GLY A 63 -14.49 7.57 5.53
CA GLY A 63 -14.68 8.98 5.15
C GLY A 63 -13.38 9.79 5.06
N MET A 64 -12.25 9.21 5.45
CA MET A 64 -10.97 9.91 5.39
C MET A 64 -10.54 10.09 3.94
N VAL A 65 -10.10 11.31 3.59
CA VAL A 65 -9.59 11.66 2.26
C VAL A 65 -8.10 11.93 2.38
N VAL A 66 -7.32 11.24 1.56
CA VAL A 66 -5.86 11.34 1.59
C VAL A 66 -5.34 11.69 0.19
N ARG A 67 -4.41 12.63 0.13
CA ARG A 67 -3.71 12.96 -1.10
C ARG A 67 -2.40 12.18 -1.13
N GLU A 68 -2.16 11.49 -2.23
CA GLU A 68 -0.97 10.66 -2.42
C GLU A 68 -0.23 11.12 -3.66
N LEU A 69 1.02 11.52 -3.50
CA LEU A 69 1.91 11.82 -4.61
C LEU A 69 2.38 10.50 -5.21
N ILE A 70 2.14 10.29 -6.50
CA ILE A 70 2.65 9.12 -7.20
C ILE A 70 4.13 9.37 -7.49
N ILE A 71 4.99 8.53 -6.91
CA ILE A 71 6.44 8.66 -7.07
C ILE A 71 6.91 7.86 -8.28
N ASP A 72 6.52 6.59 -8.36
CA ASP A 72 7.00 5.71 -9.43
C ASP A 72 6.06 4.53 -9.64
N VAL A 73 5.95 4.09 -10.89
CA VAL A 73 5.29 2.84 -11.27
C VAL A 73 6.25 2.14 -12.21
N ASP A 74 6.93 1.11 -11.72
CA ASP A 74 7.98 0.41 -12.45
C ASP A 74 7.51 -1.00 -12.86
N ASP A 75 7.21 -1.16 -14.14
CA ASP A 75 6.74 -2.44 -14.68
C ASP A 75 7.83 -3.52 -14.68
N LYS A 76 9.10 -3.14 -14.68
CA LYS A 76 10.21 -4.11 -14.67
C LYS A 76 10.33 -4.81 -13.35
N THR A 77 10.24 -4.06 -12.25
CA THR A 77 10.32 -4.60 -10.90
C THR A 77 8.96 -4.88 -10.28
N CYS A 78 7.88 -4.54 -10.99
CA CYS A 78 6.50 -4.65 -10.47
C CYS A 78 6.35 -3.94 -9.13
N ARG A 79 6.81 -2.69 -9.08
CA ARG A 79 6.85 -1.89 -7.86
C ARG A 79 6.21 -0.53 -8.09
N HIS A 80 5.33 -0.15 -7.19
CA HIS A 80 4.70 1.16 -7.14
C HIS A 80 5.08 1.84 -5.84
N SER A 81 5.48 3.12 -5.90
CA SER A 81 5.77 3.92 -4.72
C SER A 81 5.01 5.23 -4.72
N TRP A 82 4.65 5.69 -3.54
CA TRP A 82 3.88 6.92 -3.35
C TRP A 82 4.19 7.54 -1.99
N SER A 83 3.78 8.80 -1.81
CA SER A 83 3.90 9.51 -0.55
C SER A 83 2.56 10.15 -0.19
N ALA A 84 1.97 9.72 0.91
CA ALA A 84 0.75 10.32 1.44
C ALA A 84 1.07 11.63 2.16
N ARG A 85 0.18 12.60 2.03
CA ARG A 85 0.35 13.95 2.61
C ARG A 85 -0.88 14.33 3.41
N GLY A 86 -0.65 15.09 4.47
CA GLY A 86 -1.69 15.62 5.35
C GLY A 86 -1.54 15.14 6.78
N ASP A 87 -2.05 15.94 7.72
CA ASP A 87 -2.00 15.61 9.15
C ASP A 87 -2.66 14.26 9.43
N PRO A 88 -2.11 13.46 10.34
CA PRO A 88 -0.97 13.74 11.23
C PRO A 88 0.40 13.35 10.65
N LEU A 89 0.50 13.01 9.36
CA LEU A 89 1.75 12.61 8.73
C LEU A 89 2.71 13.80 8.59
N ILE A 90 3.91 13.66 9.16
CA ILE A 90 5.00 14.60 8.98
C ILE A 90 5.85 14.15 7.80
N HIS A 91 6.03 12.83 7.66
CA HIS A 91 6.72 12.20 6.55
C HIS A 91 6.03 10.87 6.23
N HIS A 92 5.96 10.53 4.96
CA HIS A 92 5.46 9.23 4.52
C HIS A 92 6.05 8.89 3.17
N ASN A 93 6.55 7.68 3.05
CA ASN A 93 6.96 7.10 1.79
C ASN A 93 6.65 5.62 1.82
N ALA A 94 5.94 5.14 0.83
CA ALA A 94 5.51 3.74 0.79
C ALA A 94 5.79 3.11 -0.56
N SER A 95 5.88 1.79 -0.55
CA SER A 95 5.96 1.01 -1.78
C SER A 95 5.21 -0.30 -1.63
N VAL A 96 4.68 -0.77 -2.76
CA VAL A 96 4.13 -2.11 -2.90
C VAL A 96 4.87 -2.77 -4.06
N GLN A 97 5.40 -3.97 -3.83
CA GLN A 97 6.13 -4.72 -4.85
C GLN A 97 5.61 -6.15 -4.91
N VAL A 98 5.51 -6.68 -6.12
CA VAL A 98 5.00 -8.02 -6.37
C VAL A 98 6.14 -8.93 -6.79
N PHE A 99 6.27 -10.07 -6.10
CA PHE A 99 7.26 -11.10 -6.38
C PHE A 99 6.57 -12.40 -6.77
N SER A 100 7.04 -13.05 -7.81
CA SER A 100 6.52 -14.36 -8.20
C SER A 100 6.94 -15.42 -7.19
N VAL A 101 6.00 -16.30 -6.79
CA VAL A 101 6.29 -17.51 -6.05
C VAL A 101 6.28 -18.70 -7.04
N ASP A 102 5.24 -18.77 -7.87
CA ASP A 102 5.14 -19.69 -9.00
C ASP A 102 4.21 -19.09 -10.05
N ASP A 103 3.81 -19.85 -11.06
CA ASP A 103 2.99 -19.35 -12.16
C ASP A 103 1.58 -18.91 -11.71
N HIS A 104 1.14 -19.34 -10.53
CA HIS A 104 -0.22 -19.13 -10.01
C HIS A 104 -0.26 -18.48 -8.64
N LYS A 105 0.89 -18.08 -8.12
CA LYS A 105 1.00 -17.46 -6.79
C LYS A 105 2.08 -16.39 -6.78
N CYS A 106 1.80 -15.30 -6.09
CA CYS A 106 2.76 -14.23 -5.87
C CYS A 106 2.75 -13.79 -4.41
N ARG A 107 3.76 -13.01 -4.06
CA ARG A 107 3.88 -12.36 -2.76
C ARG A 107 3.87 -10.86 -2.97
N VAL A 108 2.99 -10.17 -2.26
CA VAL A 108 2.91 -8.70 -2.28
C VAL A 108 3.54 -8.18 -1.00
N VAL A 109 4.53 -7.32 -1.14
CA VAL A 109 5.26 -6.72 -0.03
C VAL A 109 4.95 -5.23 0.01
N TRP A 110 4.43 -4.76 1.14
CA TRP A 110 4.10 -3.35 1.37
C TRP A 110 5.01 -2.83 2.47
N ILE A 111 5.82 -1.82 2.14
CA ILE A 111 6.73 -1.18 3.08
C ILE A 111 6.37 0.29 3.15
N ALA A 112 6.28 0.84 4.36
CA ALA A 112 6.04 2.26 4.57
C ALA A 112 6.97 2.80 5.64
N ASP A 113 7.67 3.89 5.30
CA ASP A 113 8.42 4.68 6.25
C ASP A 113 7.60 5.92 6.59
N LEU A 114 7.41 6.20 7.86
CA LEU A 114 6.56 7.30 8.28
C LEU A 114 7.04 7.99 9.56
N MET A 115 6.58 9.21 9.73
CA MET A 115 6.76 10.00 10.94
C MET A 115 5.45 10.74 11.22
N PRO A 116 4.93 10.80 12.43
CA PRO A 116 5.57 10.38 13.69
C PRO A 116 5.40 8.88 13.97
N ASN A 117 6.32 8.32 14.73
CA ASN A 117 6.31 6.90 15.11
C ASN A 117 5.01 6.49 15.83
N GLU A 118 4.38 7.40 16.56
CA GLU A 118 3.20 7.13 17.38
C GLU A 118 1.99 6.65 16.58
N ILE A 119 1.91 6.97 15.28
CA ILE A 119 0.78 6.54 14.44
C ILE A 119 1.05 5.21 13.73
N ALA A 120 2.24 4.61 13.92
CA ALA A 120 2.65 3.39 13.21
C ALA A 120 1.69 2.21 13.45
N GLY A 121 1.19 2.06 14.67
CA GLY A 121 0.26 0.99 15.00
C GLY A 121 -1.03 1.08 14.19
N THR A 122 -1.63 2.26 14.13
CA THR A 122 -2.86 2.51 13.36
C THR A 122 -2.63 2.32 11.86
N ILE A 123 -1.54 2.86 11.34
CA ILE A 123 -1.22 2.72 9.91
C ILE A 123 -0.92 1.26 9.57
N GLY A 124 -0.23 0.53 10.46
CA GLY A 124 0.03 -0.90 10.26
C GLY A 124 -1.24 -1.73 10.15
N GLU A 125 -2.24 -1.43 10.96
CA GLU A 125 -3.55 -2.09 10.88
C GLU A 125 -4.27 -1.76 9.56
N MET A 126 -4.18 -0.52 9.11
CA MET A 126 -4.75 -0.11 7.83
C MET A 126 -4.07 -0.85 6.66
N ILE A 127 -2.75 -0.97 6.69
CA ILE A 127 -2.00 -1.69 5.66
C ILE A 127 -2.40 -3.17 5.64
N GLN A 128 -2.52 -3.80 6.81
CA GLN A 128 -2.95 -5.19 6.87
C GLN A 128 -4.36 -5.36 6.30
N HIS A 129 -5.28 -4.47 6.66
CA HIS A 129 -6.63 -4.49 6.09
C HIS A 129 -6.62 -4.31 4.57
N GLY A 130 -5.78 -3.41 4.08
CA GLY A 130 -5.60 -3.20 2.64
C GLY A 130 -5.11 -4.45 1.93
N LEU A 131 -4.10 -5.12 2.49
CA LEU A 131 -3.56 -6.37 1.92
C LEU A 131 -4.60 -7.50 1.96
N ASP A 132 -5.33 -7.64 3.05
CA ASP A 132 -6.40 -8.65 3.16
C ASP A 132 -7.50 -8.43 2.13
N THR A 133 -7.91 -7.18 1.94
CA THR A 133 -8.90 -6.80 0.94
C THR A 133 -8.40 -7.08 -0.48
N MET A 134 -7.14 -6.75 -0.75
CA MET A 134 -6.49 -7.02 -2.03
C MET A 134 -6.52 -8.51 -2.36
N LYS A 135 -6.12 -9.34 -1.41
CA LYS A 135 -6.13 -10.79 -1.56
C LYS A 135 -7.53 -11.31 -1.88
N GLN A 136 -8.52 -10.92 -1.07
CA GLN A 136 -9.90 -11.34 -1.27
C GLN A 136 -10.43 -10.92 -2.65
N THR A 137 -10.16 -9.68 -3.03
CA THR A 137 -10.63 -9.13 -4.30
C THR A 137 -10.03 -9.86 -5.49
N LEU A 138 -8.72 -10.02 -5.49
CA LEU A 138 -8.01 -10.60 -6.63
C LEU A 138 -8.25 -12.10 -6.75
N GLU A 139 -8.40 -12.80 -5.63
CA GLU A 139 -8.69 -14.24 -5.66
C GLU A 139 -10.12 -14.55 -6.06
N ARG A 140 -11.05 -13.61 -5.96
CA ARG A 140 -12.42 -13.76 -6.46
C ARG A 140 -12.53 -13.49 -7.94
N ALA A 141 -11.60 -12.74 -8.52
CA ALA A 141 -11.61 -12.42 -9.94
C ALA A 141 -11.38 -13.70 -10.76
N PRO A 142 -11.95 -13.79 -11.98
CA PRO A 142 -11.70 -14.94 -12.84
C PRO A 142 -10.20 -15.12 -13.09
N ALA A 143 -9.72 -16.38 -13.04
CA ALA A 143 -8.32 -16.68 -13.32
C ALA A 143 -7.99 -16.32 -14.77
N GLY A 144 -6.84 -15.68 -14.98
CA GLY A 144 -6.39 -15.25 -16.30
C GLY A 144 -7.07 -14.00 -16.81
N GLY A 145 -7.82 -13.32 -15.94
CA GLY A 145 -8.50 -12.06 -16.26
C GLY A 145 -7.56 -10.86 -16.31
#